data_e2dcaa3d43383677c8beed0392e93084
#
_entry.id   e2dcaa3d43383677c8beed0392e93084
#
_cell.length_a   1.000
_cell.length_b   1.000
_cell.length_c   1.000
_cell.angle_alpha   90.00
_cell.angle_beta   90.00
_cell.angle_gamma   90.00
#
_symmetry.space_group_name_H-M   'P 1'
#
loop_
_entity.id
_entity.type
_entity.pdbx_description
1 polymer ?
#
loop_
_entity_poly.entity_id
_entity_poly.type
_entity_poly.pdbx_seq_one_letter_code
_entity_poly.pdbx_strand_id
1 'polypeptide(L)'
;MGQLQPCLNHACVCFFFFCLLYTALRRSFASFSLSPAPLPLPLKAAAVILEGVQDFLQMALVVICGQPCSGKSTAALCLSVALKESESNSTIRIIDEASFHLDRNQSYANMTAEKNLRGVLRSEVDRSVSRDNIIIVDSLNSIKGYRYELWCLARAAGIRYCLLFCDAEETQCKKWNEQRGEKCEATYDDTIFEDLIRRFEKPDRRSRWDSPLFELCPFKDGILKSSAAIVDAVSYLTKKVDSKTRDVKILQPTIATQGARFSEANSLYELDRATQEVINVVVEAQSQSIGGPLNGISLSQELPILNMSRSVGLPELRRLRRTFIKLTGQTSLSGPPPPSDAESAKRMFVDYLNRELGSA
;
A
#
# COMPACT_ATOMS: atom_id res chain seq x y z
N MET A 1 -27.47 -29.92 38.76
CA MET A 1 -26.38 -30.88 38.41
C MET A 1 -26.48 -31.15 36.94
N GLY A 2 -25.60 -30.60 36.15
CA GLY A 2 -25.54 -30.77 34.69
C GLY A 2 -24.17 -30.26 34.22
N GLN A 3 -23.29 -31.19 33.91
CA GLN A 3 -21.89 -30.98 33.60
C GLN A 3 -21.72 -30.27 32.23
N LEU A 4 -20.95 -29.19 32.19
CA LEU A 4 -20.38 -28.55 31.01
C LEU A 4 -19.07 -29.28 30.66
N GLN A 5 -19.03 -29.94 29.51
CA GLN A 5 -17.80 -30.43 28.90
C GLN A 5 -17.24 -29.35 27.98
N PRO A 6 -15.92 -29.06 28.02
CA PRO A 6 -15.28 -28.17 27.04
C PRO A 6 -14.80 -28.96 25.82
N CYS A 7 -15.27 -28.60 24.64
CA CYS A 7 -14.68 -29.02 23.37
C CYS A 7 -13.36 -28.28 23.15
N LEU A 8 -12.23 -28.87 23.50
CA LEU A 8 -10.92 -28.40 23.05
C LEU A 8 -10.68 -28.86 21.61
N ASN A 9 -10.49 -27.89 20.73
CA ASN A 9 -10.18 -28.10 19.33
C ASN A 9 -8.87 -28.87 19.14
N HIS A 10 -8.95 -30.10 18.65
CA HIS A 10 -7.81 -30.96 18.27
C HIS A 10 -6.85 -30.33 17.25
N ALA A 11 -7.29 -29.32 16.51
CA ALA A 11 -6.46 -28.62 15.52
C ALA A 11 -5.35 -27.74 16.14
N CYS A 12 -5.57 -27.19 17.35
CA CYS A 12 -4.59 -26.32 18.01
C CYS A 12 -3.42 -27.09 18.65
N VAL A 13 -3.67 -28.30 19.09
CA VAL A 13 -2.64 -29.16 19.72
C VAL A 13 -1.67 -29.72 18.66
N CYS A 14 -2.16 -30.04 17.47
CA CYS A 14 -1.31 -30.49 16.35
C CYS A 14 -0.37 -29.37 15.85
N PHE A 15 -0.81 -28.11 15.85
CA PHE A 15 0.02 -26.99 15.39
C PHE A 15 1.18 -26.69 16.34
N PHE A 16 0.94 -26.79 17.65
CA PHE A 16 1.98 -26.56 18.67
C PHE A 16 3.02 -27.69 18.71
N PHE A 17 2.61 -28.93 18.49
CA PHE A 17 3.52 -30.07 18.43
C PHE A 17 4.40 -30.03 17.16
N PHE A 18 3.86 -29.53 16.04
CA PHE A 18 4.59 -29.39 14.78
C PHE A 18 5.66 -28.28 14.82
N CYS A 19 5.36 -27.13 15.46
CA CYS A 19 6.35 -26.06 15.66
C CYS A 19 7.49 -26.43 16.60
N LEU A 20 7.23 -27.22 17.63
CA LEU A 20 8.28 -27.70 18.56
C LEU A 20 9.18 -28.77 17.91
N LEU A 21 8.65 -29.64 17.06
CA LEU A 21 9.46 -30.59 16.29
C LEU A 21 10.34 -29.91 15.23
N TYR A 22 9.83 -28.84 14.59
CA TYR A 22 10.59 -28.07 13.59
C TYR A 22 11.76 -27.31 14.21
N THR A 23 11.60 -26.74 15.41
CA THR A 23 12.68 -26.05 16.12
C THR A 23 13.71 -26.99 16.72
N ALA A 24 13.32 -28.19 17.15
CA ALA A 24 14.23 -29.22 17.61
C ALA A 24 15.10 -29.82 16.49
N LEU A 25 14.51 -30.08 15.32
CA LEU A 25 15.22 -30.57 14.14
C LEU A 25 16.22 -29.55 13.57
N ARG A 26 15.93 -28.24 13.64
CA ARG A 26 16.83 -27.20 13.15
C ARG A 26 18.08 -27.02 14.01
N ARG A 27 18.05 -27.37 15.30
CA ARG A 27 19.22 -27.31 16.21
C ARG A 27 20.16 -28.50 16.07
N SER A 28 19.70 -29.63 15.53
CA SER A 28 20.51 -30.84 15.37
C SER A 28 21.31 -30.92 14.09
N PHE A 29 21.07 -30.05 13.09
CA PHE A 29 21.70 -30.08 11.76
C PHE A 29 22.88 -29.11 11.58
N ALA A 30 23.31 -28.43 12.64
CA ALA A 30 24.38 -27.43 12.53
C ALA A 30 25.83 -28.00 12.58
N SER A 31 26.02 -29.31 12.58
CA SER A 31 27.39 -29.88 12.76
C SER A 31 27.61 -31.20 12.02
N PHE A 32 27.17 -31.35 10.77
CA PHE A 32 27.67 -32.48 9.96
C PHE A 32 27.70 -32.14 8.48
N SER A 33 28.92 -32.04 7.93
CA SER A 33 29.18 -32.00 6.49
C SER A 33 29.18 -33.41 5.94
N LEU A 34 28.10 -33.82 5.26
CA LEU A 34 28.09 -35.07 4.48
C LEU A 34 27.20 -34.89 3.25
N SER A 35 27.63 -35.45 2.13
CA SER A 35 27.03 -35.44 0.80
C SER A 35 25.50 -35.71 0.77
N PRO A 36 24.76 -35.20 -0.24
CA PRO A 36 23.30 -35.31 -0.28
C PRO A 36 22.87 -36.76 -0.55
N ALA A 37 22.48 -37.47 0.51
CA ALA A 37 21.75 -38.72 0.40
C ALA A 37 20.27 -38.44 0.08
N PRO A 38 19.56 -39.31 -0.70
CA PRO A 38 18.17 -39.08 -1.05
C PRO A 38 17.28 -39.10 0.20
N LEU A 39 16.48 -38.04 0.36
CA LEU A 39 15.53 -37.87 1.46
C LEU A 39 14.58 -39.09 1.59
N PRO A 40 14.30 -39.57 2.81
CA PRO A 40 13.42 -40.70 3.04
C PRO A 40 11.97 -40.38 2.60
N LEU A 41 11.27 -41.38 2.05
CA LEU A 41 9.91 -41.29 1.51
C LEU A 41 8.86 -40.48 2.33
N PRO A 42 8.84 -40.49 3.67
CA PRO A 42 7.84 -39.72 4.43
C PRO A 42 8.04 -38.20 4.35
N LEU A 43 9.26 -37.73 4.11
CA LEU A 43 9.54 -36.29 3.93
C LEU A 43 9.11 -35.78 2.54
N LYS A 44 9.16 -36.64 1.51
CA LYS A 44 8.61 -36.32 0.18
C LYS A 44 7.09 -36.26 0.20
N ALA A 45 6.44 -37.13 0.98
CA ALA A 45 4.99 -37.08 1.17
C ALA A 45 4.55 -35.83 1.93
N ALA A 46 5.30 -35.40 2.95
CA ALA A 46 5.02 -34.15 3.68
C ALA A 46 5.27 -32.90 2.82
N ALA A 47 6.26 -32.91 1.95
CA ALA A 47 6.50 -31.82 0.99
C ALA A 47 5.38 -31.71 -0.05
N VAL A 48 4.89 -32.85 -0.56
CA VAL A 48 3.74 -32.89 -1.49
C VAL A 48 2.44 -32.48 -0.82
N ILE A 49 2.27 -32.80 0.48
CA ILE A 49 1.09 -32.36 1.25
C ILE A 49 1.19 -30.85 1.53
N LEU A 50 2.37 -30.30 1.81
CA LEU A 50 2.60 -28.86 2.01
C LEU A 50 2.46 -28.08 0.69
N GLU A 51 2.88 -28.62 -0.44
CA GLU A 51 2.63 -28.04 -1.76
C GLU A 51 1.14 -28.07 -2.12
N GLY A 52 0.41 -29.12 -1.77
CA GLY A 52 -1.04 -29.24 -1.99
C GLY A 52 -1.90 -28.35 -1.08
N VAL A 53 -1.38 -27.92 0.09
CA VAL A 53 -2.09 -27.01 1.02
C VAL A 53 -1.87 -25.54 0.67
N GLN A 54 -0.81 -25.17 -0.05
CA GLN A 54 -0.58 -23.81 -0.52
C GLN A 54 -1.42 -23.40 -1.72
N ASP A 55 -2.11 -24.35 -2.38
CA ASP A 55 -2.92 -24.06 -3.58
C ASP A 55 -4.36 -23.55 -3.28
N PHE A 56 -4.74 -23.37 -2.00
CA PHE A 56 -6.14 -23.14 -1.63
C PHE A 56 -6.49 -21.74 -1.13
N LEU A 57 -5.57 -20.81 -1.04
CA LEU A 57 -5.85 -19.47 -0.53
C LEU A 57 -5.88 -18.46 -1.67
N GLN A 58 -7.05 -18.25 -2.26
CA GLN A 58 -7.26 -17.25 -3.30
C GLN A 58 -7.67 -15.92 -2.66
N MET A 59 -6.70 -15.08 -2.38
CA MET A 59 -6.96 -13.70 -1.96
C MET A 59 -7.24 -12.83 -3.17
N ALA A 60 -8.30 -12.02 -3.09
CA ALA A 60 -8.65 -11.10 -4.15
C ALA A 60 -9.32 -9.83 -3.62
N LEU A 61 -9.14 -8.74 -4.34
CA LEU A 61 -9.84 -7.48 -4.14
C LEU A 61 -10.70 -7.18 -5.37
N VAL A 62 -12.01 -7.14 -5.18
CA VAL A 62 -12.97 -6.73 -6.19
C VAL A 62 -13.47 -5.32 -5.85
N VAL A 63 -13.32 -4.39 -6.77
CA VAL A 63 -13.87 -3.05 -6.63
C VAL A 63 -15.10 -2.91 -7.51
N ILE A 64 -16.25 -2.58 -6.92
CA ILE A 64 -17.46 -2.31 -7.68
C ILE A 64 -17.57 -0.82 -7.92
N CYS A 65 -17.74 -0.43 -9.18
CA CYS A 65 -17.79 0.96 -9.61
C CYS A 65 -19.11 1.23 -10.36
N GLY A 66 -19.62 2.45 -10.26
CA GLY A 66 -20.79 2.86 -11.01
C GLY A 66 -21.42 4.13 -10.45
N GLN A 67 -22.30 4.73 -11.21
CA GLN A 67 -23.07 5.92 -10.81
C GLN A 67 -23.90 5.66 -9.53
N PRO A 68 -24.34 6.69 -8.80
CA PRO A 68 -25.27 6.50 -7.70
C PRO A 68 -26.51 5.74 -8.20
N CYS A 69 -27.04 4.84 -7.39
CA CYS A 69 -28.20 4.00 -7.71
C CYS A 69 -28.07 3.07 -8.95
N SER A 70 -26.87 2.80 -9.45
CA SER A 70 -26.64 1.90 -10.60
C SER A 70 -26.70 0.40 -10.29
N GLY A 71 -27.17 -0.02 -9.12
CA GLY A 71 -27.30 -1.44 -8.76
C GLY A 71 -26.03 -2.09 -8.20
N LYS A 72 -25.01 -1.32 -7.78
CA LYS A 72 -23.76 -1.83 -7.23
C LYS A 72 -23.92 -2.82 -6.08
N SER A 73 -24.71 -2.48 -5.08
CA SER A 73 -24.91 -3.34 -3.90
C SER A 73 -25.60 -4.66 -4.26
N THR A 74 -26.52 -4.62 -5.21
CA THR A 74 -27.14 -5.82 -5.76
C THR A 74 -26.11 -6.69 -6.49
N ALA A 75 -25.20 -6.07 -7.27
CA ALA A 75 -24.13 -6.77 -7.95
C ALA A 75 -23.10 -7.36 -6.95
N ALA A 76 -22.80 -6.64 -5.85
CA ALA A 76 -21.93 -7.12 -4.77
C ALA A 76 -22.49 -8.39 -4.12
N LEU A 77 -23.77 -8.36 -3.77
CA LEU A 77 -24.45 -9.51 -3.17
C LEU A 77 -24.52 -10.66 -4.16
N CYS A 78 -24.89 -10.41 -5.43
CA CYS A 78 -24.97 -11.43 -6.46
C CYS A 78 -23.60 -12.11 -6.70
N LEU A 79 -22.54 -11.30 -6.80
CA LEU A 79 -21.16 -11.82 -6.94
C LEU A 79 -20.75 -12.64 -5.71
N SER A 80 -21.06 -12.16 -4.50
CA SER A 80 -20.71 -12.87 -3.26
C SER A 80 -21.38 -14.24 -3.17
N VAL A 81 -22.65 -14.35 -3.61
CA VAL A 81 -23.36 -15.62 -3.65
C VAL A 81 -22.77 -16.55 -4.71
N ALA A 82 -22.49 -16.03 -5.92
CA ALA A 82 -21.89 -16.81 -6.99
C ALA A 82 -20.50 -17.36 -6.61
N LEU A 83 -19.68 -16.56 -5.92
CA LEU A 83 -18.37 -16.98 -5.41
C LEU A 83 -18.50 -18.07 -4.33
N LYS A 84 -19.46 -17.95 -3.41
CA LYS A 84 -19.71 -18.98 -2.38
C LYS A 84 -20.15 -20.32 -2.97
N GLU A 85 -20.88 -20.27 -4.07
CA GLU A 85 -21.30 -21.49 -4.78
C GLU A 85 -20.17 -22.15 -5.55
N SER A 86 -19.20 -21.38 -6.03
CA SER A 86 -18.07 -21.89 -6.82
C SER A 86 -16.91 -22.39 -5.94
N GLU A 87 -16.70 -21.80 -4.75
CA GLU A 87 -15.61 -22.15 -3.82
C GLU A 87 -16.12 -22.20 -2.38
N SER A 88 -16.22 -23.39 -1.84
CA SER A 88 -16.77 -23.63 -0.49
C SER A 88 -15.87 -23.17 0.67
N ASN A 89 -14.59 -22.81 0.42
CA ASN A 89 -13.62 -22.54 1.49
C ASN A 89 -13.16 -21.09 1.61
N SER A 90 -13.53 -20.18 0.69
CA SER A 90 -13.09 -18.78 0.75
C SER A 90 -14.03 -17.94 1.61
N THR A 91 -13.46 -17.16 2.54
CA THR A 91 -14.23 -16.16 3.28
C THR A 91 -14.45 -14.95 2.39
N ILE A 92 -15.71 -14.55 2.16
CA ILE A 92 -16.06 -13.39 1.35
C ILE A 92 -16.52 -12.28 2.27
N ARG A 93 -15.89 -11.11 2.14
CA ARG A 93 -16.22 -9.92 2.92
C ARG A 93 -16.62 -8.79 2.00
N ILE A 94 -17.80 -8.22 2.22
CA ILE A 94 -18.24 -6.99 1.57
C ILE A 94 -17.91 -5.83 2.50
N ILE A 95 -17.28 -4.79 1.97
CA ILE A 95 -16.96 -3.54 2.64
C ILE A 95 -17.78 -2.45 1.97
N ASP A 96 -18.73 -1.91 2.68
CA ASP A 96 -19.66 -0.87 2.21
C ASP A 96 -19.81 0.26 3.24
N GLU A 97 -20.52 1.29 2.88
CA GLU A 97 -20.80 2.45 3.73
C GLU A 97 -21.69 2.08 4.93
N ALA A 98 -22.62 1.16 4.74
CA ALA A 98 -23.56 0.72 5.78
C ALA A 98 -22.85 -0.04 6.90
N SER A 99 -21.79 -0.77 6.60
CA SER A 99 -20.97 -1.49 7.58
C SER A 99 -20.31 -0.56 8.63
N PHE A 100 -20.21 0.73 8.33
CA PHE A 100 -19.65 1.75 9.23
C PHE A 100 -20.69 2.72 9.77
N HIS A 101 -21.98 2.43 9.60
CA HIS A 101 -23.08 3.29 10.02
C HIS A 101 -22.99 4.73 9.47
N LEU A 102 -22.42 4.87 8.27
CA LEU A 102 -22.26 6.16 7.62
C LEU A 102 -23.53 6.52 6.85
N ASP A 103 -24.10 7.66 7.19
CA ASP A 103 -25.25 8.21 6.46
C ASP A 103 -24.81 8.63 5.06
N ARG A 104 -25.63 8.28 4.06
CA ARG A 104 -25.32 8.48 2.64
C ARG A 104 -25.19 9.96 2.30
N ASN A 105 -26.18 10.78 2.63
CA ASN A 105 -26.19 12.19 2.28
C ASN A 105 -25.14 12.98 3.07
N GLN A 106 -24.92 12.65 4.33
CA GLN A 106 -23.85 13.26 5.14
C GLN A 106 -22.46 12.91 4.60
N SER A 107 -22.26 11.68 4.13
CA SER A 107 -20.97 11.23 3.60
C SER A 107 -20.59 11.90 2.29
N TYR A 108 -21.56 12.34 1.50
CA TYR A 108 -21.33 13.00 0.22
C TYR A 108 -21.71 14.48 0.22
N ALA A 109 -22.05 15.06 1.37
CA ALA A 109 -22.46 16.48 1.49
C ALA A 109 -21.38 17.47 1.06
N ASN A 110 -20.10 17.09 1.19
CA ASN A 110 -18.98 17.93 0.81
C ASN A 110 -17.71 17.12 0.58
N MET A 111 -16.69 17.72 -0.04
CA MET A 111 -15.43 17.08 -0.39
C MET A 111 -14.68 16.49 0.81
N THR A 112 -14.78 17.12 1.99
CA THR A 112 -14.10 16.64 3.21
C THR A 112 -14.77 15.39 3.75
N ALA A 113 -16.10 15.35 3.81
CA ALA A 113 -16.89 14.19 4.23
C ALA A 113 -16.60 13.01 3.29
N GLU A 114 -16.65 13.23 1.98
CA GLU A 114 -16.35 12.21 0.97
C GLU A 114 -14.89 11.69 1.07
N LYS A 115 -13.93 12.57 1.32
CA LYS A 115 -12.53 12.17 1.55
C LYS A 115 -12.40 11.30 2.81
N ASN A 116 -13.11 11.65 3.89
CA ASN A 116 -13.11 10.88 5.12
C ASN A 116 -13.74 9.51 4.90
N LEU A 117 -14.88 9.43 4.22
CA LEU A 117 -15.52 8.18 3.81
C LEU A 117 -14.53 7.26 3.07
N ARG A 118 -13.88 7.78 2.01
CA ARG A 118 -12.88 7.01 1.26
C ARG A 118 -11.71 6.56 2.15
N GLY A 119 -11.28 7.41 3.09
CA GLY A 119 -10.24 7.07 4.07
C GLY A 119 -10.64 5.91 4.98
N VAL A 120 -11.87 5.89 5.48
CA VAL A 120 -12.41 4.80 6.31
C VAL A 120 -12.47 3.50 5.53
N LEU A 121 -13.09 3.51 4.33
CA LEU A 121 -13.18 2.33 3.47
C LEU A 121 -11.79 1.79 3.08
N ARG A 122 -10.87 2.67 2.68
CA ARG A 122 -9.50 2.29 2.35
C ARG A 122 -8.78 1.64 3.53
N SER A 123 -8.90 2.20 4.73
CA SER A 123 -8.27 1.66 5.95
C SER A 123 -8.82 0.27 6.29
N GLU A 124 -10.11 0.05 6.04
CA GLU A 124 -10.71 -1.27 6.26
C GLU A 124 -10.26 -2.30 5.21
N VAL A 125 -10.14 -1.88 3.95
CA VAL A 125 -9.55 -2.72 2.90
C VAL A 125 -8.12 -3.12 3.28
N ASP A 126 -7.28 -2.16 3.67
CA ASP A 126 -5.88 -2.38 4.04
C ASP A 126 -5.75 -3.39 5.19
N ARG A 127 -6.59 -3.25 6.24
CA ARG A 127 -6.64 -4.22 7.35
C ARG A 127 -7.12 -5.60 6.94
N SER A 128 -8.01 -5.69 5.96
CA SER A 128 -8.65 -6.93 5.52
C SER A 128 -7.82 -7.72 4.52
N VAL A 129 -7.00 -7.04 3.72
CA VAL A 129 -6.14 -7.63 2.68
C VAL A 129 -5.10 -8.61 3.26
N SER A 130 -4.72 -8.49 4.53
CA SER A 130 -3.79 -9.42 5.19
C SER A 130 -4.44 -10.74 5.66
N ARG A 131 -5.74 -10.94 5.44
CA ARG A 131 -6.51 -12.12 5.83
C ARG A 131 -6.87 -12.89 4.57
N ASP A 132 -6.86 -14.20 4.65
CA ASP A 132 -7.15 -15.13 3.55
C ASP A 132 -8.62 -15.07 3.10
N ASN A 133 -9.02 -13.98 2.44
CA ASN A 133 -10.38 -13.74 2.01
C ASN A 133 -10.49 -13.02 0.67
N ILE A 134 -11.67 -13.10 0.06
CA ILE A 134 -12.06 -12.28 -1.08
C ILE A 134 -12.78 -11.04 -0.55
N ILE A 135 -12.26 -9.86 -0.85
CA ILE A 135 -12.82 -8.58 -0.43
C ILE A 135 -13.57 -7.95 -1.60
N ILE A 136 -14.81 -7.55 -1.37
CA ILE A 136 -15.64 -6.81 -2.32
C ILE A 136 -15.86 -5.41 -1.75
N VAL A 137 -15.39 -4.37 -2.43
CA VAL A 137 -15.59 -2.97 -2.04
C VAL A 137 -16.81 -2.44 -2.76
N ASP A 138 -17.93 -2.34 -2.04
CA ASP A 138 -19.21 -1.81 -2.52
C ASP A 138 -19.37 -0.36 -2.08
N SER A 139 -18.91 0.55 -2.93
CA SER A 139 -19.10 2.00 -2.79
C SER A 139 -19.19 2.61 -4.18
N LEU A 140 -19.33 3.94 -4.29
CA LEU A 140 -19.35 4.60 -5.59
C LEU A 140 -18.09 4.32 -6.41
N ASN A 141 -16.93 4.37 -5.76
CA ASN A 141 -15.62 4.18 -6.41
C ASN A 141 -15.48 5.01 -7.71
N SER A 142 -16.15 6.17 -7.73
CA SER A 142 -16.35 7.04 -8.89
C SER A 142 -15.05 7.70 -9.35
N ILE A 143 -14.13 7.98 -8.42
CA ILE A 143 -12.92 8.75 -8.67
C ILE A 143 -11.78 7.82 -9.07
N LYS A 144 -11.18 8.08 -10.24
CA LYS A 144 -10.05 7.34 -10.80
C LYS A 144 -8.85 7.23 -9.84
N GLY A 145 -8.51 8.33 -9.15
CA GLY A 145 -7.44 8.34 -8.16
C GLY A 145 -7.68 7.38 -7.01
N TYR A 146 -8.93 7.27 -6.54
CA TYR A 146 -9.28 6.33 -5.48
C TYR A 146 -9.24 4.87 -5.94
N ARG A 147 -9.70 4.55 -7.15
CA ARG A 147 -9.54 3.21 -7.75
C ARG A 147 -8.06 2.83 -7.89
N TYR A 148 -7.21 3.80 -8.27
CA TYR A 148 -5.76 3.62 -8.30
C TYR A 148 -5.18 3.29 -6.92
N GLU A 149 -5.63 3.97 -5.84
CA GLU A 149 -5.19 3.67 -4.47
C GLU A 149 -5.54 2.23 -4.05
N LEU A 150 -6.77 1.78 -4.32
CA LEU A 150 -7.22 0.42 -4.04
C LEU A 150 -6.43 -0.62 -4.86
N TRP A 151 -6.15 -0.31 -6.11
CA TRP A 151 -5.29 -1.15 -6.95
C TRP A 151 -3.87 -1.25 -6.39
N CYS A 152 -3.30 -0.15 -5.88
CA CYS A 152 -1.98 -0.16 -5.23
C CYS A 152 -1.95 -1.06 -3.99
N LEU A 153 -3.01 -1.06 -3.16
CA LEU A 153 -3.13 -1.97 -2.02
C LEU A 153 -3.12 -3.44 -2.46
N ALA A 154 -3.92 -3.79 -3.46
CA ALA A 154 -3.95 -5.15 -3.99
C ALA A 154 -2.57 -5.58 -4.55
N ARG A 155 -1.89 -4.67 -5.25
CA ARG A 155 -0.55 -4.92 -5.81
C ARG A 155 0.51 -5.07 -4.72
N ALA A 156 0.46 -4.25 -3.68
CA ALA A 156 1.38 -4.34 -2.54
C ALA A 156 1.21 -5.66 -1.78
N ALA A 157 -0.03 -6.12 -1.62
CA ALA A 157 -0.35 -7.39 -0.99
C ALA A 157 -0.12 -8.62 -1.89
N GLY A 158 0.14 -8.42 -3.18
CA GLY A 158 0.33 -9.52 -4.14
C GLY A 158 -0.93 -10.34 -4.42
N ILE A 159 -2.11 -9.74 -4.26
CA ILE A 159 -3.41 -10.39 -4.47
C ILE A 159 -4.01 -10.03 -5.83
N ARG A 160 -4.97 -10.85 -6.29
CA ARG A 160 -5.73 -10.54 -7.51
C ARG A 160 -6.57 -9.29 -7.31
N TYR A 161 -6.77 -8.58 -8.40
CA TYR A 161 -7.61 -7.38 -8.44
C TYR A 161 -8.47 -7.40 -9.67
N CYS A 162 -9.72 -7.01 -9.55
CA CYS A 162 -10.58 -6.73 -10.70
C CYS A 162 -11.57 -5.62 -10.38
N LEU A 163 -12.09 -5.00 -11.44
CA LEU A 163 -13.13 -3.98 -11.36
C LEU A 163 -14.40 -4.51 -12.01
N LEU A 164 -15.52 -4.45 -11.26
CA LEU A 164 -16.86 -4.70 -11.78
C LEU A 164 -17.58 -3.36 -11.95
N PHE A 165 -17.88 -2.98 -13.18
CA PHE A 165 -18.53 -1.72 -13.49
C PHE A 165 -20.02 -1.92 -13.78
N CYS A 166 -20.86 -1.30 -12.97
CA CYS A 166 -22.31 -1.25 -13.19
C CYS A 166 -22.61 -0.07 -14.13
N ASP A 167 -22.70 -0.33 -15.43
CA ASP A 167 -22.98 0.66 -16.48
C ASP A 167 -24.49 0.86 -16.59
N ALA A 168 -25.01 1.95 -16.04
CA ALA A 168 -26.40 2.34 -16.09
C ALA A 168 -26.53 3.79 -16.55
N GLU A 169 -27.56 4.06 -17.35
CA GLU A 169 -27.85 5.41 -17.80
C GLU A 169 -28.30 6.30 -16.64
N GLU A 170 -27.93 7.57 -16.67
CA GLU A 170 -28.27 8.57 -15.64
C GLU A 170 -29.78 8.63 -15.38
N THR A 171 -30.58 8.68 -16.46
CA THR A 171 -32.03 8.70 -16.38
C THR A 171 -32.63 7.51 -15.63
N GLN A 172 -32.03 6.35 -15.79
CA GLN A 172 -32.42 5.13 -15.09
C GLN A 172 -31.99 5.15 -13.63
N CYS A 173 -30.79 5.64 -13.36
CA CYS A 173 -30.28 5.80 -11.99
C CYS A 173 -31.16 6.78 -11.20
N LYS A 174 -31.62 7.88 -11.82
CA LYS A 174 -32.51 8.84 -11.19
C LYS A 174 -33.85 8.21 -10.84
N LYS A 175 -34.46 7.47 -11.77
CA LYS A 175 -35.70 6.72 -11.51
C LYS A 175 -35.55 5.74 -10.36
N TRP A 176 -34.44 5.03 -10.27
CA TRP A 176 -34.19 4.12 -9.17
C TRP A 176 -33.94 4.81 -7.84
N ASN A 177 -33.38 6.03 -7.84
CA ASN A 177 -33.28 6.85 -6.64
C ASN A 177 -34.65 7.28 -6.13
N GLU A 178 -35.51 7.74 -7.03
CA GLU A 178 -36.92 8.11 -6.72
C GLU A 178 -37.73 6.92 -6.17
N GLN A 179 -37.63 5.75 -6.82
CA GLN A 179 -38.30 4.52 -6.38
C GLN A 179 -37.87 4.04 -5.00
N ARG A 180 -36.61 4.29 -4.62
CA ARG A 180 -36.12 4.02 -3.24
C ARG A 180 -36.81 4.93 -2.23
N GLY A 181 -37.00 6.21 -2.55
CA GLY A 181 -37.72 7.16 -1.70
C GLY A 181 -39.15 6.71 -1.43
N GLU A 182 -39.85 6.22 -2.45
CA GLU A 182 -41.18 5.64 -2.30
C GLU A 182 -41.25 4.45 -1.35
N LYS A 183 -40.15 3.67 -1.29
CA LYS A 183 -40.01 2.49 -0.41
C LYS A 183 -39.41 2.82 0.97
N CYS A 184 -39.23 4.10 1.29
CA CYS A 184 -38.54 4.53 2.52
C CYS A 184 -37.13 3.96 2.70
N GLU A 185 -36.43 3.65 1.60
CA GLU A 185 -35.04 3.26 1.61
C GLU A 185 -34.15 4.51 1.54
N ALA A 186 -32.88 4.38 1.94
CA ALA A 186 -31.90 5.46 1.86
C ALA A 186 -31.68 5.92 0.41
N THR A 187 -31.98 7.19 0.15
CA THR A 187 -31.84 7.87 -1.14
C THR A 187 -30.72 8.89 -1.12
N TYR A 188 -30.30 9.34 -2.28
CA TYR A 188 -29.47 10.55 -2.41
C TYR A 188 -30.40 11.76 -2.59
N ASP A 189 -30.05 12.87 -1.92
CA ASP A 189 -30.65 14.16 -2.20
C ASP A 189 -30.33 14.59 -3.64
N ASP A 190 -31.28 15.26 -4.32
CA ASP A 190 -31.13 15.59 -5.75
C ASP A 190 -29.84 16.36 -6.07
N THR A 191 -29.47 17.32 -5.22
CA THR A 191 -28.25 18.12 -5.40
C THR A 191 -26.98 17.28 -5.28
N ILE A 192 -26.97 16.33 -4.34
CA ILE A 192 -25.86 15.40 -4.13
C ILE A 192 -25.80 14.41 -5.30
N PHE A 193 -26.95 13.88 -5.72
CA PHE A 193 -27.06 12.95 -6.82
C PHE A 193 -26.50 13.54 -8.12
N GLU A 194 -26.91 14.76 -8.48
CA GLU A 194 -26.47 15.45 -9.69
C GLU A 194 -24.97 15.77 -9.64
N ASP A 195 -24.45 16.19 -8.47
CA ASP A 195 -23.02 16.45 -8.30
C ASP A 195 -22.17 15.16 -8.45
N LEU A 196 -22.62 14.05 -7.88
CA LEU A 196 -21.95 12.76 -8.00
C LEU A 196 -21.95 12.24 -9.44
N ILE A 197 -23.04 12.40 -10.18
CA ILE A 197 -23.11 12.03 -11.61
C ILE A 197 -22.14 12.88 -12.43
N ARG A 198 -22.17 14.19 -12.24
CA ARG A 198 -21.30 15.13 -12.96
C ARG A 198 -19.81 14.83 -12.78
N ARG A 199 -19.43 14.37 -11.58
CA ARG A 199 -18.03 14.07 -11.22
C ARG A 199 -17.63 12.61 -11.49
N PHE A 200 -18.53 11.80 -12.02
CA PHE A 200 -18.26 10.39 -12.24
C PHE A 200 -17.20 10.19 -13.33
N GLU A 201 -16.12 9.53 -12.99
CA GLU A 201 -15.03 9.17 -13.90
C GLU A 201 -15.19 7.71 -14.37
N LYS A 202 -15.77 7.51 -15.55
CA LYS A 202 -16.00 6.18 -16.12
C LYS A 202 -14.70 5.37 -16.19
N PRO A 203 -14.69 4.09 -15.77
CA PRO A 203 -13.54 3.20 -15.89
C PRO A 203 -13.12 2.99 -17.35
N ASP A 204 -11.82 2.80 -17.57
CA ASP A 204 -11.24 2.55 -18.90
C ASP A 204 -10.36 1.29 -18.86
N ARG A 205 -10.66 0.29 -19.70
CA ARG A 205 -9.91 -0.97 -19.83
C ARG A 205 -8.42 -0.77 -20.14
N ARG A 206 -8.06 0.37 -20.74
CA ARG A 206 -6.66 0.73 -21.03
C ARG A 206 -5.88 1.13 -19.78
N SER A 207 -6.58 1.52 -18.74
CA SER A 207 -5.98 1.88 -17.46
C SER A 207 -5.69 0.61 -16.66
N ARG A 208 -4.44 0.40 -16.27
CA ARG A 208 -4.02 -0.80 -15.52
C ARG A 208 -4.73 -0.98 -14.16
N TRP A 209 -5.18 0.11 -13.54
CA TRP A 209 -5.93 0.07 -12.27
C TRP A 209 -7.43 -0.13 -12.47
N ASP A 210 -7.92 -0.04 -13.69
CA ASP A 210 -9.27 -0.40 -14.06
C ASP A 210 -9.32 -1.78 -14.75
N SER A 211 -8.23 -2.54 -14.79
CA SER A 211 -8.10 -3.83 -15.49
C SER A 211 -7.75 -4.98 -14.54
N PRO A 212 -8.36 -6.18 -14.71
CA PRO A 212 -9.42 -6.48 -15.69
C PRO A 212 -10.75 -5.81 -15.32
N LEU A 213 -11.48 -5.36 -16.34
CA LEU A 213 -12.75 -4.67 -16.22
C LEU A 213 -13.89 -5.57 -16.71
N PHE A 214 -14.84 -5.87 -15.82
CA PHE A 214 -16.08 -6.58 -16.13
C PHE A 214 -17.23 -5.57 -16.16
N GLU A 215 -17.90 -5.44 -17.29
CA GLU A 215 -18.99 -4.48 -17.48
C GLU A 215 -20.34 -5.19 -17.37
N LEU A 216 -21.13 -4.77 -16.40
CA LEU A 216 -22.47 -5.23 -16.15
C LEU A 216 -23.46 -4.11 -16.52
N CYS A 217 -24.45 -4.39 -17.37
CA CYS A 217 -25.51 -3.48 -17.73
C CYS A 217 -26.81 -3.85 -16.98
N PRO A 218 -27.06 -3.31 -15.77
CA PRO A 218 -28.15 -3.77 -14.90
C PRO A 218 -29.53 -3.69 -15.51
N PHE A 219 -29.76 -2.70 -16.37
CA PHE A 219 -31.06 -2.49 -17.02
C PHE A 219 -31.30 -3.47 -18.18
N LYS A 220 -30.25 -3.82 -18.94
CA LYS A 220 -30.36 -4.70 -20.13
C LYS A 220 -30.26 -6.16 -19.77
N ASP A 221 -29.27 -6.49 -18.97
CA ASP A 221 -28.87 -7.89 -18.70
C ASP A 221 -29.47 -8.42 -17.38
N GLY A 222 -30.02 -7.49 -16.56
CA GLY A 222 -30.34 -7.79 -15.18
C GLY A 222 -29.10 -8.05 -14.32
N ILE A 223 -29.29 -8.15 -13.01
CA ILE A 223 -28.23 -8.54 -12.08
C ILE A 223 -28.52 -9.95 -11.59
N LEU A 224 -28.00 -10.93 -12.30
CA LEU A 224 -28.18 -12.36 -12.03
C LEU A 224 -26.82 -13.02 -11.91
N LYS A 225 -26.77 -14.16 -11.20
CA LYS A 225 -25.57 -15.00 -11.13
C LYS A 225 -25.11 -15.48 -12.52
N SER A 226 -26.04 -15.63 -13.44
CA SER A 226 -25.80 -16.05 -14.83
C SER A 226 -25.42 -14.90 -15.77
N SER A 227 -25.41 -13.64 -15.29
CA SER A 227 -24.96 -12.51 -16.10
C SER A 227 -23.49 -12.69 -16.49
N ALA A 228 -23.16 -12.50 -17.77
CA ALA A 228 -21.83 -12.77 -18.31
C ALA A 228 -20.71 -12.10 -17.49
N ALA A 229 -20.87 -10.83 -17.11
CA ALA A 229 -19.90 -10.11 -16.31
C ALA A 229 -19.65 -10.74 -14.92
N ILE A 230 -20.69 -11.29 -14.29
CA ILE A 230 -20.57 -12.01 -13.00
C ILE A 230 -19.85 -13.33 -13.19
N VAL A 231 -20.24 -14.12 -14.21
CA VAL A 231 -19.61 -15.40 -14.54
C VAL A 231 -18.13 -15.24 -14.88
N ASP A 232 -17.80 -14.24 -15.69
CA ASP A 232 -16.42 -13.93 -16.07
C ASP A 232 -15.58 -13.47 -14.87
N ALA A 233 -16.16 -12.63 -13.99
CA ALA A 233 -15.50 -12.20 -12.76
C ALA A 233 -15.25 -13.38 -11.83
N VAL A 234 -16.22 -14.25 -11.61
CA VAL A 234 -16.08 -15.49 -10.81
C VAL A 234 -15.00 -16.38 -11.43
N SER A 235 -15.06 -16.63 -12.73
CA SER A 235 -14.06 -17.46 -13.44
C SER A 235 -12.64 -16.89 -13.29
N TYR A 236 -12.48 -15.56 -13.39
CA TYR A 236 -11.19 -14.89 -13.16
C TYR A 236 -10.70 -15.05 -11.73
N LEU A 237 -11.58 -14.89 -10.75
CA LEU A 237 -11.25 -14.94 -9.32
C LEU A 237 -10.94 -16.36 -8.84
N THR A 238 -11.64 -17.37 -9.38
CA THR A 238 -11.51 -18.79 -8.98
C THR A 238 -10.48 -19.56 -9.78
N LYS A 239 -9.94 -18.98 -10.88
CA LYS A 239 -8.92 -19.62 -11.70
C LYS A 239 -7.69 -19.97 -10.85
N LYS A 240 -7.32 -21.24 -10.81
CA LYS A 240 -6.09 -21.69 -10.15
C LYS A 240 -4.88 -21.01 -10.77
N VAL A 241 -4.04 -20.43 -9.95
CA VAL A 241 -2.76 -19.85 -10.39
C VAL A 241 -1.74 -20.97 -10.39
N ASP A 242 -1.27 -21.35 -11.56
CA ASP A 242 -0.11 -22.21 -11.66
C ASP A 242 1.08 -21.49 -10.97
N SER A 243 1.77 -22.19 -10.08
CA SER A 243 2.91 -21.64 -9.32
C SER A 243 4.02 -21.05 -10.21
N LYS A 244 4.01 -21.40 -11.50
CA LYS A 244 4.94 -20.89 -12.52
C LYS A 244 4.52 -19.56 -13.16
N THR A 245 3.23 -19.23 -13.14
CA THR A 245 2.68 -17.99 -13.67
C THR A 245 2.04 -17.20 -12.54
N ARG A 246 2.84 -16.47 -11.75
CA ARG A 246 2.27 -15.45 -10.89
C ARG A 246 1.63 -14.38 -11.77
N ASP A 247 0.31 -14.43 -11.94
CA ASP A 247 -0.47 -13.40 -12.66
C ASP A 247 -0.28 -12.00 -12.04
N VAL A 248 0.10 -11.96 -10.78
CA VAL A 248 0.47 -10.72 -10.07
C VAL A 248 1.98 -10.59 -10.08
N LYS A 249 2.52 -10.05 -11.17
CA LYS A 249 3.90 -9.59 -11.18
C LYS A 249 4.00 -8.39 -10.23
N ILE A 250 4.67 -8.56 -9.09
CA ILE A 250 4.99 -7.43 -8.22
C ILE A 250 5.78 -6.45 -9.08
N LEU A 251 5.14 -5.33 -9.43
CA LEU A 251 5.81 -4.29 -10.19
C LEU A 251 6.87 -3.70 -9.28
N GLN A 252 8.13 -3.94 -9.62
CA GLN A 252 9.22 -3.20 -9.01
C GLN A 252 8.95 -1.71 -9.24
N PRO A 253 9.07 -0.86 -8.21
CA PRO A 253 8.90 0.56 -8.39
C PRO A 253 9.88 1.03 -9.48
N THR A 254 9.39 1.77 -10.47
CA THR A 254 10.23 2.38 -11.49
C THR A 254 11.11 3.44 -10.85
N ILE A 255 12.25 3.80 -11.46
CA ILE A 255 13.13 4.87 -10.98
C ILE A 255 12.34 6.17 -10.68
N ALA A 256 11.28 6.46 -11.43
CA ALA A 256 10.40 7.61 -11.21
C ALA A 256 9.44 7.45 -10.01
N THR A 257 9.17 6.23 -9.56
CA THR A 257 8.30 5.92 -8.41
C THR A 257 9.09 5.39 -7.21
N GLN A 258 10.37 5.10 -7.40
CA GLN A 258 11.30 5.03 -6.28
C GLN A 258 11.44 6.47 -5.81
N GLY A 259 10.64 6.87 -4.85
CA GLY A 259 11.00 8.02 -4.03
C GLY A 259 12.45 7.81 -3.66
N ALA A 260 13.31 8.83 -3.85
CA ALA A 260 14.68 8.78 -3.42
C ALA A 260 14.73 8.00 -2.13
N ARG A 261 15.58 6.97 -2.05
CA ARG A 261 15.75 6.15 -0.85
C ARG A 261 16.29 7.01 0.29
N PHE A 262 15.48 7.95 0.74
CA PHE A 262 15.45 8.42 2.10
C PHE A 262 14.64 7.45 2.95
N SER A 263 14.79 6.20 2.67
CA SER A 263 14.34 5.17 3.55
C SER A 263 15.46 4.90 4.50
N GLU A 264 15.53 5.79 5.45
CA GLU A 264 15.81 5.39 6.81
C GLU A 264 15.76 6.69 7.58
N ALA A 265 14.91 6.77 8.57
CA ALA A 265 14.92 7.83 9.57
C ALA A 265 16.36 8.09 10.10
N ASN A 266 17.26 7.12 9.94
CA ASN A 266 18.66 7.18 10.24
C ASN A 266 19.47 8.09 9.31
N SER A 267 19.19 8.14 8.01
CA SER A 267 20.04 8.90 7.08
C SER A 267 19.89 10.43 7.26
N LEU A 268 18.69 10.92 7.52
CA LEU A 268 18.46 12.33 7.84
C LEU A 268 19.06 12.70 9.20
N TYR A 269 18.95 11.80 10.16
CA TYR A 269 19.57 11.94 11.47
C TYR A 269 21.10 11.96 11.38
N GLU A 270 21.69 11.05 10.61
CA GLU A 270 23.16 11.02 10.39
C GLU A 270 23.63 12.25 9.64
N LEU A 271 22.92 12.73 8.63
CA LEU A 271 23.22 13.98 7.94
C LEU A 271 23.14 15.18 8.88
N ASP A 272 22.11 15.24 9.73
CA ASP A 272 21.92 16.30 10.72
C ASP A 272 23.06 16.26 11.75
N ARG A 273 23.40 15.11 12.28
CA ARG A 273 24.48 14.91 13.22
C ARG A 273 25.84 15.25 12.62
N ALA A 274 26.17 14.71 11.45
CA ALA A 274 27.44 14.92 10.77
C ALA A 274 27.68 16.42 10.47
N THR A 275 26.66 17.12 9.97
CA THR A 275 26.77 18.57 9.71
C THR A 275 26.85 19.40 10.99
N GLN A 276 26.23 18.98 12.08
CA GLN A 276 26.37 19.64 13.37
C GLN A 276 27.75 19.47 13.99
N GLU A 277 28.38 18.30 13.84
CA GLU A 277 29.75 18.04 14.28
C GLU A 277 30.73 18.99 13.56
N VAL A 278 30.59 19.17 12.25
CA VAL A 278 31.40 20.12 11.48
C VAL A 278 31.26 21.56 12.03
N ILE A 279 30.03 22.01 12.29
CA ILE A 279 29.81 23.36 12.88
C ILE A 279 30.50 23.49 14.23
N ASN A 280 30.41 22.49 15.09
CA ASN A 280 31.02 22.54 16.42
C ASN A 280 32.55 22.73 16.33
N VAL A 281 33.23 21.95 15.44
CA VAL A 281 34.67 22.06 15.20
C VAL A 281 35.03 23.45 14.64
N VAL A 282 34.22 23.99 13.71
CA VAL A 282 34.44 25.35 13.17
C VAL A 282 34.36 26.42 14.26
N VAL A 283 33.33 26.35 15.10
CA VAL A 283 33.12 27.32 16.20
C VAL A 283 34.26 27.21 17.22
N GLU A 284 34.71 26.01 17.55
CA GLU A 284 35.83 25.76 18.45
C GLU A 284 37.15 26.34 17.88
N ALA A 285 37.44 26.06 16.61
CA ALA A 285 38.60 26.59 15.92
C ALA A 285 38.57 28.14 15.88
N GLN A 286 37.40 28.77 15.69
CA GLN A 286 37.24 30.22 15.73
C GLN A 286 37.45 30.79 17.13
N SER A 287 37.08 30.05 18.17
CA SER A 287 37.27 30.50 19.55
C SER A 287 38.76 30.49 19.98
N GLN A 288 39.56 29.64 19.37
CA GLN A 288 40.99 29.51 19.65
C GLN A 288 41.84 30.49 18.82
N SER A 289 41.30 30.98 17.69
CA SER A 289 42.02 31.98 16.85
C SER A 289 41.55 33.38 17.18
N ILE A 290 42.46 34.22 17.66
CA ILE A 290 42.18 35.62 18.00
C ILE A 290 42.09 36.45 16.70
N GLY A 291 40.87 36.41 16.02
CA GLY A 291 40.48 37.45 15.04
C GLY A 291 41.16 37.43 13.66
N GLY A 292 41.88 36.39 13.26
CA GLY A 292 42.52 36.29 11.93
C GLY A 292 41.72 35.38 10.96
N PRO A 293 42.04 35.41 9.65
CA PRO A 293 41.48 34.50 8.69
C PRO A 293 41.85 33.05 9.06
N LEU A 294 40.85 32.19 9.10
CA LEU A 294 41.01 30.76 9.43
C LEU A 294 41.30 29.98 8.14
N ASN A 295 42.55 29.96 7.72
CA ASN A 295 43.00 29.11 6.63
C ASN A 295 43.49 27.78 7.18
N GLY A 296 42.80 26.70 6.78
CA GLY A 296 43.32 25.35 7.05
C GLY A 296 42.77 24.67 8.29
N ILE A 297 41.47 24.76 8.59
CA ILE A 297 40.86 23.95 9.63
C ILE A 297 40.80 22.48 9.12
N SER A 298 41.56 21.62 9.74
CA SER A 298 41.52 20.18 9.51
C SER A 298 40.48 19.55 10.45
N LEU A 299 39.44 18.94 9.90
CA LEU A 299 38.42 18.24 10.67
C LEU A 299 38.79 16.78 10.95
N SER A 300 39.49 16.12 9.99
CA SER A 300 40.13 14.79 10.11
C SER A 300 41.15 14.60 8.99
N GLN A 301 41.95 13.51 9.06
CA GLN A 301 42.96 13.22 8.01
C GLN A 301 42.33 12.90 6.65
N GLU A 302 41.06 12.51 6.60
CA GLU A 302 40.36 12.07 5.38
C GLU A 302 39.43 13.13 4.81
N LEU A 303 39.20 14.25 5.50
CA LEU A 303 38.29 15.31 5.07
C LEU A 303 39.06 16.47 4.41
N PRO A 304 38.43 17.16 3.43
CA PRO A 304 39.05 18.34 2.83
C PRO A 304 39.24 19.44 3.87
N ILE A 305 40.29 20.20 3.70
CA ILE A 305 40.63 21.34 4.57
C ILE A 305 39.56 22.42 4.36
N LEU A 306 39.05 22.96 5.45
CA LEU A 306 38.11 24.07 5.41
C LEU A 306 38.87 25.38 5.40
N ASN A 307 38.69 26.19 4.35
CA ASN A 307 39.27 27.52 4.18
C ASN A 307 38.19 28.58 4.29
N MET A 308 38.31 29.49 5.23
CA MET A 308 37.38 30.59 5.41
C MET A 308 38.09 31.92 5.29
N SER A 309 37.64 32.80 4.38
CA SER A 309 38.22 34.13 4.16
C SER A 309 37.92 35.08 5.32
N ARG A 310 36.90 34.78 6.14
CA ARG A 310 36.48 35.61 7.29
C ARG A 310 35.92 34.76 8.42
N SER A 311 35.91 35.33 9.63
CA SER A 311 35.19 34.71 10.74
C SER A 311 33.67 34.76 10.49
N VAL A 312 32.97 33.64 10.74
CA VAL A 312 31.54 33.44 10.44
C VAL A 312 30.80 33.16 11.73
N GLY A 313 29.82 33.98 12.04
CA GLY A 313 29.00 33.80 13.25
C GLY A 313 28.15 32.52 13.23
N LEU A 314 27.88 31.98 14.43
CA LEU A 314 27.04 30.80 14.61
C LEU A 314 25.66 30.89 13.93
N PRO A 315 24.94 32.03 13.90
CA PRO A 315 23.68 32.15 13.17
C PRO A 315 23.82 31.94 11.67
N GLU A 316 24.90 32.38 11.05
CA GLU A 316 25.19 32.24 9.63
C GLU A 316 25.54 30.77 9.31
N LEU A 317 26.40 30.14 10.12
CA LEU A 317 26.71 28.71 9.99
C LEU A 317 25.44 27.81 10.08
N ARG A 318 24.55 28.13 11.02
CA ARG A 318 23.25 27.43 11.15
C ARG A 318 22.34 27.66 9.94
N ARG A 319 22.39 28.87 9.32
CA ARG A 319 21.65 29.14 8.09
C ARG A 319 22.19 28.34 6.93
N LEU A 320 23.52 28.33 6.72
CA LEU A 320 24.18 27.55 5.67
C LEU A 320 23.88 26.06 5.82
N ARG A 321 23.94 25.53 7.04
CA ARG A 321 23.59 24.14 7.32
C ARG A 321 22.16 23.81 6.92
N ARG A 322 21.18 24.61 7.30
CA ARG A 322 19.76 24.42 6.93
C ARG A 322 19.58 24.44 5.43
N THR A 323 20.25 25.36 4.73
CA THR A 323 20.23 25.45 3.27
C THR A 323 20.83 24.18 2.64
N PHE A 324 21.97 23.72 3.14
CA PHE A 324 22.61 22.48 2.67
C PHE A 324 21.71 21.25 2.85
N ILE A 325 21.13 21.04 4.03
CA ILE A 325 20.22 19.93 4.30
C ILE A 325 19.00 19.99 3.36
N LYS A 326 18.46 21.19 3.12
CA LYS A 326 17.34 21.37 2.18
C LYS A 326 17.73 21.04 0.74
N LEU A 327 18.89 21.50 0.30
CA LEU A 327 19.40 21.21 -1.06
C LEU A 327 19.67 19.72 -1.23
N THR A 328 20.33 19.08 -0.27
CA THR A 328 20.61 17.64 -0.29
C THR A 328 19.33 16.83 -0.31
N GLY A 329 18.27 17.28 0.37
CA GLY A 329 16.95 16.67 0.34
C GLY A 329 16.17 16.85 -0.98
N GLN A 330 16.47 17.90 -1.75
CA GLN A 330 15.77 18.23 -3.00
C GLN A 330 16.46 17.69 -4.26
N THR A 331 17.74 17.34 -4.21
CA THR A 331 18.56 16.94 -5.39
C THR A 331 18.28 15.54 -5.91
N SER A 332 17.17 14.91 -5.56
CA SER A 332 16.83 13.55 -6.00
C SER A 332 16.61 13.37 -7.51
N LEU A 333 16.60 14.40 -8.31
CA LEU A 333 16.27 14.31 -9.74
C LEU A 333 17.38 14.71 -10.73
N SER A 334 18.41 15.44 -10.30
CA SER A 334 19.44 15.92 -11.25
C SER A 334 20.82 16.20 -10.62
N GLY A 335 21.05 15.89 -9.33
CA GLY A 335 22.28 16.18 -8.60
C GLY A 335 23.06 14.94 -8.17
N PRO A 336 24.22 15.11 -7.52
CA PRO A 336 24.97 14.00 -6.96
C PRO A 336 24.10 13.23 -5.96
N PRO A 337 24.27 11.90 -5.85
CA PRO A 337 23.49 11.09 -4.93
C PRO A 337 23.66 11.60 -3.50
N PRO A 338 22.60 11.49 -2.65
CA PRO A 338 22.70 11.87 -1.24
C PRO A 338 23.81 11.04 -0.57
N PRO A 339 24.49 11.61 0.46
CA PRO A 339 25.58 10.92 1.14
C PRO A 339 25.07 9.60 1.75
N SER A 340 25.82 8.54 1.52
CA SER A 340 25.48 7.19 2.00
C SER A 340 25.89 6.96 3.46
N ASP A 341 26.81 7.75 3.98
CA ASP A 341 27.39 7.63 5.31
C ASP A 341 27.77 9.00 5.90
N ALA A 342 28.08 9.02 7.20
CA ALA A 342 28.41 10.25 7.94
C ALA A 342 29.67 10.95 7.39
N GLU A 343 30.69 10.22 6.93
CA GLU A 343 31.93 10.80 6.40
C GLU A 343 31.68 11.48 5.05
N SER A 344 30.93 10.84 4.15
CA SER A 344 30.49 11.45 2.89
C SER A 344 29.65 12.71 3.13
N ALA A 345 28.78 12.70 4.14
CA ALA A 345 27.99 13.85 4.54
C ALA A 345 28.86 15.02 5.02
N LYS A 346 29.86 14.75 5.86
CA LYS A 346 30.82 15.75 6.31
C LYS A 346 31.61 16.34 5.15
N ARG A 347 32.14 15.49 4.27
CA ARG A 347 32.90 15.90 3.07
C ARG A 347 32.07 16.83 2.20
N MET A 348 30.87 16.43 1.83
CA MET A 348 29.98 17.25 1.01
C MET A 348 29.63 18.60 1.68
N PHE A 349 29.46 18.61 3.00
CA PHE A 349 29.17 19.85 3.73
C PHE A 349 30.39 20.76 3.82
N VAL A 350 31.60 20.23 4.00
CA VAL A 350 32.85 21.00 3.97
C VAL A 350 33.08 21.58 2.58
N ASP A 351 32.86 20.84 1.51
CA ASP A 351 32.96 21.34 0.14
C ASP A 351 31.91 22.45 -0.14
N TYR A 352 30.71 22.31 0.43
CA TYR A 352 29.70 23.36 0.35
C TYR A 352 30.13 24.64 1.10
N LEU A 353 30.64 24.48 2.33
CA LEU A 353 31.16 25.61 3.10
C LEU A 353 32.33 26.31 2.40
N ASN A 354 33.25 25.54 1.82
CA ASN A 354 34.37 26.10 1.04
C ASN A 354 33.90 26.88 -0.19
N ARG A 355 32.82 26.52 -0.83
CA ARG A 355 32.20 27.27 -1.94
C ARG A 355 31.55 28.57 -1.45
N GLU A 356 30.81 28.49 -0.37
CA GLU A 356 30.03 29.63 0.13
C GLU A 356 30.90 30.67 0.89
N LEU A 357 31.98 30.21 1.53
CA LEU A 357 32.80 31.04 2.42
C LEU A 357 34.25 31.24 1.93
N GLY A 358 34.69 30.43 0.95
CA GLY A 358 36.03 30.49 0.39
C GLY A 358 36.18 31.39 -0.85
N SER A 359 35.07 31.84 -1.46
CA SER A 359 35.07 32.74 -2.61
C SER A 359 34.93 34.19 -2.15
N ALA A 360 36.03 34.87 -2.03
CA ALA A 360 36.17 36.34 -2.13
C ALA A 360 37.34 36.67 -3.03
#